data_e53e736a6c46bc4d457f89a43c6bc4ee
#
_entry.id   e53e736a6c46bc4d457f89a43c6bc4ee
#
_cell.length_a   1.000
_cell.length_b   1.000
_cell.length_c   1.000
_cell.angle_alpha   90.00
_cell.angle_beta   90.00
_cell.angle_gamma   90.00
#
_symmetry.space_group_name_H-M   'P 1'
#
loop_
_entity.id
_entity.type
_entity.pdbx_description
1 polymer ?
#
loop_
_entity_poly.entity_id
_entity_poly.type
_entity_poly.pdbx_seq_one_letter_code
_entity_poly.pdbx_strand_id
1 'polypeptide(L)'
;MAPRFLWVSAFQIFVAGCFGVEKYGTADFYDHEIHSDREIKVIMPANAPYISEQFRSDEDKVHQGIDIWGKRGTPILASAPGRVTKSYSEPIYGNRVVINHGRSPEGDDLHTVHKHLDKRMVNVGDVVQRGQQIGTMGDTGALGVLVHLHFETMRLSKTKGEIYYDPHLVWMDGIGRVTCFDKNKRYPDTPFRTTYPVVCK
;
A
#
# COMPACT_ATOMS: atom_id res chain seq x y z
N MET A 1 -7.60 23.34 -69.49
CA MET A 1 -6.73 22.52 -68.64
C MET A 1 -6.77 23.06 -67.23
N ALA A 2 -7.48 22.43 -66.31
CA ALA A 2 -7.61 22.85 -64.92
C ALA A 2 -6.76 21.89 -64.04
N PRO A 3 -5.98 22.41 -63.07
CA PRO A 3 -5.19 21.55 -62.20
C PRO A 3 -6.07 20.92 -61.11
N ARG A 4 -5.96 19.61 -60.96
CA ARG A 4 -6.54 18.85 -59.89
C ARG A 4 -5.71 19.04 -58.62
N PHE A 5 -6.30 19.67 -57.60
CA PHE A 5 -5.75 19.66 -56.24
C PHE A 5 -6.06 18.32 -55.57
N LEU A 6 -5.01 17.58 -55.23
CA LEU A 6 -5.07 16.43 -54.36
C LEU A 6 -5.17 16.93 -52.89
N TRP A 7 -6.29 16.65 -52.24
CA TRP A 7 -6.40 16.78 -50.81
C TRP A 7 -5.75 15.57 -50.14
N VAL A 8 -4.62 15.77 -49.49
CA VAL A 8 -4.06 14.78 -48.58
C VAL A 8 -4.70 14.96 -47.22
N SER A 9 -5.64 14.09 -46.88
CA SER A 9 -6.24 14.04 -45.54
C SER A 9 -5.19 13.49 -44.56
N ALA A 10 -4.62 14.35 -43.74
CA ALA A 10 -3.80 13.94 -42.60
C ALA A 10 -4.74 13.28 -41.56
N PHE A 11 -4.67 11.95 -41.44
CA PHE A 11 -5.32 11.19 -40.40
C PHE A 11 -4.53 11.38 -39.11
N GLN A 12 -4.95 12.33 -38.27
CA GLN A 12 -4.40 12.45 -36.93
C GLN A 12 -4.94 11.29 -36.07
N ILE A 13 -4.07 10.31 -35.84
CA ILE A 13 -4.34 9.26 -34.84
C ILE A 13 -4.20 9.91 -33.45
N PHE A 14 -5.32 10.26 -32.84
CA PHE A 14 -5.40 10.55 -31.43
C PHE A 14 -5.17 9.22 -30.70
N VAL A 15 -3.96 8.95 -30.28
CA VAL A 15 -3.69 7.95 -29.25
C VAL A 15 -4.16 8.56 -27.93
N ALA A 16 -5.44 8.36 -27.60
CA ALA A 16 -5.93 8.59 -26.26
C ALA A 16 -5.27 7.55 -25.35
N GLY A 17 -4.09 7.84 -24.88
CA GLY A 17 -3.45 7.08 -23.80
C GLY A 17 -4.27 7.28 -22.52
N CYS A 18 -5.19 6.35 -22.26
CA CYS A 18 -5.76 6.19 -20.92
C CYS A 18 -4.68 5.63 -19.99
N PHE A 19 -3.67 6.43 -19.71
CA PHE A 19 -2.90 6.26 -18.50
C PHE A 19 -3.73 6.90 -17.40
N GLY A 20 -4.55 6.10 -16.72
CA GLY A 20 -5.05 6.44 -15.40
C GLY A 20 -3.83 6.56 -14.50
N VAL A 21 -3.21 7.72 -14.48
CA VAL A 21 -2.26 8.08 -13.43
C VAL A 21 -3.10 8.06 -12.17
N GLU A 22 -2.94 7.02 -11.33
CA GLU A 22 -3.41 7.10 -9.96
C GLU A 22 -2.86 8.42 -9.43
N LYS A 23 -3.73 9.35 -9.08
CA LYS A 23 -3.33 10.61 -8.46
C LYS A 23 -2.73 10.24 -7.12
N TYR A 24 -1.38 10.22 -7.07
CA TYR A 24 -0.69 10.12 -5.79
C TYR A 24 -1.08 11.31 -4.96
N GLY A 25 -1.43 11.00 -3.69
CA GLY A 25 -1.93 11.95 -2.74
C GLY A 25 -1.37 13.35 -2.92
N THR A 26 -2.25 14.23 -3.36
CA THR A 26 -2.07 15.64 -3.12
C THR A 26 -2.42 15.86 -1.65
N ALA A 27 -1.98 16.94 -1.06
CA ALA A 27 -2.26 17.29 0.34
C ALA A 27 -3.76 17.19 0.70
N ASP A 28 -4.65 17.30 -0.29
CA ASP A 28 -6.11 17.17 -0.16
C ASP A 28 -6.60 15.75 0.19
N PHE A 29 -5.74 14.73 0.05
CA PHE A 29 -6.05 13.32 0.39
C PHE A 29 -5.59 12.92 1.78
N TYR A 30 -4.92 13.80 2.52
CA TYR A 30 -4.47 13.53 3.87
C TYR A 30 -5.53 13.99 4.87
N ASP A 31 -5.89 13.09 5.76
CA ASP A 31 -6.72 13.42 6.90
C ASP A 31 -5.83 13.98 8.01
N HIS A 32 -5.77 15.30 8.13
CA HIS A 32 -4.98 16.00 9.14
C HIS A 32 -5.37 15.59 10.58
N GLU A 33 -6.58 15.07 10.80
CA GLU A 33 -6.99 14.56 12.11
C GLU A 33 -6.29 13.25 12.47
N ILE A 34 -5.87 12.45 11.46
CA ILE A 34 -5.14 11.20 11.65
C ILE A 34 -3.63 11.44 11.67
N HIS A 35 -3.16 12.49 11.03
CA HIS A 35 -1.78 12.94 11.07
C HIS A 35 -1.61 13.83 12.28
N SER A 36 -1.09 13.27 13.36
CA SER A 36 -0.64 14.13 14.47
C SER A 36 0.57 14.91 13.97
N ASP A 37 0.57 16.23 14.13
CA ASP A 37 1.76 17.10 13.96
C ASP A 37 2.90 16.74 14.94
N ARG A 38 2.74 15.64 15.67
CA ARG A 38 3.72 15.10 16.60
C ARG A 38 4.49 14.00 15.92
N GLU A 39 5.78 14.12 15.89
CA GLU A 39 6.70 13.06 15.53
C GLU A 39 6.37 11.78 16.31
N ILE A 40 5.96 10.71 15.61
CA ILE A 40 5.67 9.43 16.23
C ILE A 40 7.00 8.76 16.58
N LYS A 41 7.25 8.55 17.86
CA LYS A 41 8.40 7.74 18.30
C LYS A 41 8.17 6.28 17.92
N VAL A 42 8.94 5.78 16.95
CA VAL A 42 8.87 4.39 16.49
C VAL A 42 9.73 3.50 17.37
N ILE A 43 9.10 2.44 17.92
CA ILE A 43 9.75 1.41 18.73
C ILE A 43 9.69 0.10 17.94
N MET A 44 10.86 -0.39 17.52
CA MET A 44 11.00 -1.62 16.76
C MET A 44 11.35 -2.79 17.68
N PRO A 45 10.73 -3.98 17.51
CA PRO A 45 11.24 -5.21 18.09
C PRO A 45 12.65 -5.50 17.57
N ALA A 46 13.55 -6.00 18.43
CA ALA A 46 14.94 -6.25 18.05
C ALA A 46 15.11 -7.28 16.91
N ASN A 47 14.11 -8.16 16.74
CA ASN A 47 14.09 -9.19 15.70
C ASN A 47 13.28 -8.81 14.46
N ALA A 48 12.74 -7.57 14.39
CA ALA A 48 11.98 -7.09 13.24
C ALA A 48 12.92 -6.63 12.11
N PRO A 49 12.57 -6.89 10.84
CA PRO A 49 13.23 -6.26 9.71
C PRO A 49 13.18 -4.73 9.81
N TYR A 50 14.23 -4.09 9.31
CA TYR A 50 14.42 -2.64 9.39
C TYR A 50 13.45 -1.87 8.48
N ILE A 51 12.90 -0.76 8.99
CA ILE A 51 12.16 0.22 8.20
C ILE A 51 13.17 1.22 7.67
N SER A 52 13.34 1.25 6.34
CA SER A 52 14.30 2.10 5.65
C SER A 52 13.76 3.49 5.32
N GLU A 53 12.44 3.60 5.14
CA GLU A 53 11.78 4.86 4.86
C GLU A 53 10.44 4.96 5.62
N GLN A 54 10.19 6.13 6.20
CA GLN A 54 9.02 6.41 7.02
C GLN A 54 7.90 7.05 6.18
N PHE A 55 6.67 6.97 6.67
CA PHE A 55 5.55 7.73 6.14
C PHE A 55 5.86 9.24 6.20
N ARG A 56 5.50 9.96 5.14
CA ARG A 56 5.62 11.42 5.05
C ARG A 56 4.44 12.00 4.28
N SER A 57 3.86 13.05 4.83
CA SER A 57 2.76 13.82 4.22
C SER A 57 3.19 15.21 3.75
N ASP A 58 4.49 15.55 3.84
CA ASP A 58 5.00 16.86 3.42
C ASP A 58 4.84 17.03 1.90
N GLU A 59 4.38 18.21 1.46
CA GLU A 59 4.07 18.51 0.06
C GLU A 59 5.22 18.20 -0.91
N ASP A 60 6.47 18.40 -0.47
CA ASP A 60 7.66 18.20 -1.29
C ASP A 60 8.20 16.76 -1.29
N LYS A 61 7.78 15.92 -0.36
CA LYS A 61 8.37 14.57 -0.15
C LYS A 61 7.33 13.56 0.33
N VAL A 62 6.25 13.43 -0.41
CA VAL A 62 5.17 12.49 -0.06
C VAL A 62 5.66 11.04 -0.13
N HIS A 63 5.46 10.29 0.98
CA HIS A 63 5.63 8.86 1.04
C HIS A 63 4.45 8.22 1.76
N GLN A 64 3.55 7.58 1.01
CA GLN A 64 2.22 7.14 1.46
C GLN A 64 2.22 5.92 2.38
N GLY A 65 3.40 5.41 2.73
CA GLY A 65 3.55 4.21 3.55
C GLY A 65 4.89 4.16 4.27
N ILE A 66 5.32 2.96 4.60
CA ILE A 66 6.65 2.67 5.11
C ILE A 66 7.35 1.67 4.20
N ASP A 67 8.65 1.82 4.01
CA ASP A 67 9.47 0.84 3.29
C ASP A 67 10.20 -0.06 4.27
N ILE A 68 10.02 -1.36 4.09
CA ILE A 68 10.62 -2.39 4.93
C ILE A 68 11.66 -3.13 4.12
N TRP A 69 12.91 -3.01 4.51
CA TRP A 69 14.01 -3.63 3.81
C TRP A 69 14.14 -5.11 4.14
N GLY A 70 14.57 -5.90 3.14
CA GLY A 70 14.82 -7.32 3.33
C GLY A 70 15.42 -8.00 2.12
N LYS A 71 15.40 -9.31 2.13
CA LYS A 71 15.89 -10.13 1.02
C LYS A 71 14.74 -10.50 0.08
N ARG A 72 15.02 -10.57 -1.23
CA ARG A 72 14.06 -11.12 -2.20
C ARG A 72 13.56 -12.48 -1.72
N GLY A 73 12.26 -12.70 -1.85
CA GLY A 73 11.62 -13.94 -1.41
C GLY A 73 11.24 -13.99 0.07
N THR A 74 11.59 -12.97 0.88
CA THR A 74 11.12 -12.88 2.29
C THR A 74 9.59 -12.93 2.32
N PRO A 75 8.97 -13.79 3.16
CA PRO A 75 7.51 -13.87 3.26
C PRO A 75 6.87 -12.54 3.66
N ILE A 76 5.85 -12.15 2.91
CA ILE A 76 4.98 -11.02 3.21
C ILE A 76 3.67 -11.55 3.76
N LEU A 77 3.25 -11.00 4.89
CA LEU A 77 2.12 -11.46 5.69
C LEU A 77 0.95 -10.46 5.63
N ALA A 78 -0.27 -10.98 5.66
CA ALA A 78 -1.44 -10.17 5.95
C ALA A 78 -1.36 -9.61 7.37
N SER A 79 -1.33 -8.28 7.51
CA SER A 79 -1.16 -7.59 8.79
C SER A 79 -2.42 -7.58 9.67
N ALA A 80 -3.59 -7.90 9.08
CA ALA A 80 -4.87 -8.09 9.75
C ALA A 80 -5.74 -9.07 8.94
N PRO A 81 -6.81 -9.66 9.52
CA PRO A 81 -7.77 -10.45 8.76
C PRO A 81 -8.49 -9.57 7.74
N GLY A 82 -8.86 -10.13 6.58
CA GLY A 82 -9.61 -9.37 5.58
C GLY A 82 -9.88 -10.14 4.29
N ARG A 83 -10.34 -9.39 3.28
CA ARG A 83 -10.60 -9.90 1.93
C ARG A 83 -9.72 -9.19 0.92
N VAL A 84 -9.07 -9.94 0.06
CA VAL A 84 -8.27 -9.40 -1.05
C VAL A 84 -9.20 -8.72 -2.06
N THR A 85 -9.01 -7.43 -2.26
CA THR A 85 -9.79 -6.61 -3.21
C THR A 85 -9.03 -6.34 -4.50
N LYS A 86 -7.71 -6.31 -4.46
CA LYS A 86 -6.85 -6.17 -5.65
C LYS A 86 -5.65 -7.11 -5.53
N SER A 87 -5.29 -7.80 -6.61
CA SER A 87 -4.09 -8.62 -6.76
C SER A 87 -3.66 -8.59 -8.22
N TYR A 88 -2.76 -7.67 -8.59
CA TYR A 88 -2.36 -7.41 -9.97
C TYR A 88 -0.92 -6.90 -10.05
N SER A 89 -0.42 -6.78 -11.28
CA SER A 89 0.89 -6.15 -11.58
C SER A 89 0.68 -4.91 -12.42
N GLU A 90 1.46 -3.89 -12.15
CA GLU A 90 1.48 -2.64 -12.91
C GLU A 90 2.92 -2.14 -13.14
N PRO A 91 3.17 -1.27 -14.15
CA PRO A 91 4.53 -0.87 -14.50
C PRO A 91 5.29 -0.10 -13.42
N ILE A 92 4.61 0.73 -12.62
CA ILE A 92 5.25 1.66 -11.67
C ILE A 92 5.56 0.98 -10.33
N TYR A 93 4.56 0.31 -9.71
CA TYR A 93 4.69 -0.30 -8.37
C TYR A 93 4.78 -1.81 -8.41
N GLY A 94 4.82 -2.40 -9.61
CA GLY A 94 4.97 -3.84 -9.82
C GLY A 94 3.80 -4.65 -9.29
N ASN A 95 4.11 -5.78 -8.66
CA ASN A 95 3.12 -6.67 -8.07
C ASN A 95 2.53 -6.07 -6.80
N ARG A 96 1.20 -5.95 -6.77
CA ARG A 96 0.44 -5.34 -5.66
C ARG A 96 -0.62 -6.31 -5.13
N VAL A 97 -0.81 -6.27 -3.81
CA VAL A 97 -1.94 -6.89 -3.11
C VAL A 97 -2.59 -5.84 -2.22
N VAL A 98 -3.92 -5.69 -2.33
CA VAL A 98 -4.74 -4.81 -1.48
C VAL A 98 -5.75 -5.67 -0.73
N ILE A 99 -5.83 -5.46 0.58
CA ILE A 99 -6.72 -6.21 1.47
C ILE A 99 -7.67 -5.22 2.15
N ASN A 100 -8.98 -5.48 2.04
CA ASN A 100 -10.01 -4.78 2.80
C ASN A 100 -10.22 -5.49 4.14
N HIS A 101 -10.15 -4.75 5.24
CA HIS A 101 -10.26 -5.23 6.61
C HIS A 101 -11.60 -4.89 7.28
N GLY A 102 -12.59 -4.48 6.48
CA GLY A 102 -13.90 -4.03 6.96
C GLY A 102 -14.01 -2.52 7.02
N ARG A 103 -14.93 -2.02 7.84
CA ARG A 103 -15.26 -0.58 7.89
C ARG A 103 -14.83 0.06 9.20
N SER A 104 -14.44 1.31 9.09
CA SER A 104 -14.27 2.19 10.24
C SER A 104 -15.62 2.56 10.87
N PRO A 105 -15.65 3.12 12.10
CA PRO A 105 -16.88 3.66 12.69
C PRO A 105 -17.56 4.73 11.84
N GLU A 106 -16.79 5.50 11.06
CA GLU A 106 -17.24 6.54 10.13
C GLU A 106 -17.80 5.97 8.84
N GLY A 107 -17.64 4.67 8.59
CA GLY A 107 -18.17 3.94 7.44
C GLY A 107 -17.22 3.87 6.22
N ASP A 108 -15.98 4.31 6.37
CA ASP A 108 -14.94 4.16 5.35
C ASP A 108 -14.38 2.74 5.34
N ASP A 109 -14.06 2.20 4.17
CA ASP A 109 -13.42 0.89 4.06
C ASP A 109 -11.93 0.98 4.42
N LEU A 110 -11.47 0.11 5.32
CA LEU A 110 -10.10 0.07 5.82
C LEU A 110 -9.26 -0.90 4.99
N HIS A 111 -8.12 -0.44 4.50
CA HIS A 111 -7.25 -1.23 3.62
C HIS A 111 -5.79 -1.24 4.07
N THR A 112 -5.10 -2.32 3.71
CA THR A 112 -3.64 -2.35 3.62
C THR A 112 -3.22 -2.62 2.18
N VAL A 113 -2.12 -1.98 1.76
CA VAL A 113 -1.55 -2.13 0.42
C VAL A 113 -0.11 -2.63 0.54
N HIS A 114 0.24 -3.61 -0.29
CA HIS A 114 1.57 -4.22 -0.34
C HIS A 114 2.07 -4.12 -1.78
N LYS A 115 3.21 -3.44 -1.99
CA LYS A 115 3.78 -3.17 -3.33
C LYS A 115 5.16 -3.80 -3.49
N HIS A 116 5.66 -3.83 -4.71
CA HIS A 116 6.97 -4.33 -5.14
C HIS A 116 7.18 -5.83 -4.87
N LEU A 117 6.10 -6.62 -4.73
CA LEU A 117 6.19 -8.05 -4.44
C LEU A 117 6.92 -8.79 -5.56
N ASP A 118 7.77 -9.76 -5.21
CA ASP A 118 8.33 -10.70 -6.18
C ASP A 118 7.22 -11.63 -6.70
N LYS A 119 6.45 -12.22 -5.78
CA LYS A 119 5.31 -13.09 -6.09
C LYS A 119 4.08 -12.68 -5.28
N ARG A 120 2.92 -12.68 -5.93
CA ARG A 120 1.61 -12.62 -5.29
C ARG A 120 1.12 -14.06 -5.08
N MET A 121 0.65 -14.38 -3.90
CA MET A 121 0.23 -15.74 -3.52
C MET A 121 -1.28 -15.82 -3.19
N VAL A 122 -2.00 -14.72 -3.45
CA VAL A 122 -3.45 -14.61 -3.23
C VAL A 122 -4.12 -13.95 -4.42
N ASN A 123 -5.41 -14.27 -4.62
CA ASN A 123 -6.25 -13.74 -5.68
C ASN A 123 -7.34 -12.83 -5.14
N VAL A 124 -7.93 -12.00 -6.01
CA VAL A 124 -9.10 -11.19 -5.67
C VAL A 124 -10.24 -12.10 -5.19
N GLY A 125 -10.83 -11.74 -4.05
CA GLY A 125 -11.90 -12.49 -3.40
C GLY A 125 -11.43 -13.42 -2.28
N ASP A 126 -10.14 -13.78 -2.21
CA ASP A 126 -9.61 -14.61 -1.14
C ASP A 126 -9.81 -13.95 0.22
N VAL A 127 -10.20 -14.75 1.22
CA VAL A 127 -10.24 -14.34 2.62
C VAL A 127 -8.92 -14.73 3.26
N VAL A 128 -8.25 -13.78 3.87
CA VAL A 128 -6.96 -13.99 4.53
C VAL A 128 -7.05 -13.78 6.03
N GLN A 129 -6.26 -14.54 6.76
CA GLN A 129 -6.09 -14.39 8.20
C GLN A 129 -4.84 -13.56 8.51
N ARG A 130 -4.81 -12.88 9.67
CA ARG A 130 -3.61 -12.24 10.17
C ARG A 130 -2.43 -13.21 10.19
N GLY A 131 -1.28 -12.81 9.71
CA GLY A 131 -0.08 -13.65 9.62
C GLY A 131 -0.08 -14.66 8.48
N GLN A 132 -1.15 -14.77 7.69
CA GLN A 132 -1.15 -15.60 6.49
C GLN A 132 -0.21 -14.99 5.45
N GLN A 133 0.63 -15.82 4.81
CA GLN A 133 1.48 -15.37 3.72
C GLN A 133 0.64 -15.02 2.51
N ILE A 134 0.84 -13.81 1.98
CA ILE A 134 0.12 -13.26 0.82
C ILE A 134 1.02 -13.03 -0.40
N GLY A 135 2.33 -13.09 -0.19
CA GLY A 135 3.32 -12.90 -1.24
C GLY A 135 4.73 -13.04 -0.73
N THR A 136 5.68 -12.63 -1.55
CA THR A 136 7.10 -12.55 -1.20
C THR A 136 7.66 -11.18 -1.57
N MET A 137 8.59 -10.69 -0.78
CA MET A 137 9.28 -9.41 -0.98
C MET A 137 10.07 -9.41 -2.29
N GLY A 138 10.03 -8.33 -3.02
CA GLY A 138 10.73 -8.14 -4.28
C GLY A 138 11.14 -6.70 -4.53
N ASP A 139 11.29 -6.37 -5.81
CA ASP A 139 11.66 -5.07 -6.35
C ASP A 139 10.93 -4.84 -7.69
N THR A 140 9.77 -5.44 -7.87
CA THR A 140 9.01 -5.30 -9.12
C THR A 140 8.45 -3.88 -9.29
N GLY A 141 8.32 -3.46 -10.55
CA GLY A 141 7.92 -2.11 -10.94
C GLY A 141 9.08 -1.13 -11.05
N ALA A 142 8.84 -0.02 -11.74
CA ALA A 142 9.88 0.99 -12.03
C ALA A 142 10.41 1.70 -10.77
N LEU A 143 9.60 1.77 -9.70
CA LEU A 143 10.01 2.33 -8.41
C LEU A 143 10.59 1.30 -7.44
N GLY A 144 10.61 0.03 -7.80
CA GLY A 144 11.23 -1.04 -7.03
C GLY A 144 12.75 -1.10 -7.24
N VAL A 145 13.47 -0.01 -7.03
CA VAL A 145 14.92 0.08 -7.30
C VAL A 145 15.75 -0.84 -6.39
N LEU A 146 15.28 -1.05 -5.15
CA LEU A 146 15.90 -1.93 -4.17
C LEU A 146 14.87 -2.94 -3.66
N VAL A 147 15.35 -4.10 -3.18
CA VAL A 147 14.46 -5.10 -2.61
C VAL A 147 13.87 -4.60 -1.29
N HIS A 148 12.58 -4.33 -1.27
CA HIS A 148 11.84 -3.89 -0.10
C HIS A 148 10.34 -4.22 -0.22
N LEU A 149 9.61 -4.11 0.86
CA LEU A 149 8.15 -4.02 0.86
C LEU A 149 7.76 -2.58 1.09
N HIS A 150 7.04 -1.96 0.16
CA HIS A 150 6.29 -0.74 0.42
C HIS A 150 4.93 -1.12 0.99
N PHE A 151 4.66 -0.68 2.24
CA PHE A 151 3.46 -1.03 2.99
C PHE A 151 2.68 0.22 3.36
N GLU A 152 1.39 0.25 2.99
CA GLU A 152 0.49 1.37 3.26
C GLU A 152 -0.71 0.96 4.10
N THR A 153 -1.23 1.92 4.85
CA THR A 153 -2.56 1.90 5.43
C THR A 153 -3.42 2.98 4.79
N MET A 154 -4.63 2.62 4.41
CA MET A 154 -5.51 3.48 3.62
C MET A 154 -6.96 3.34 4.07
N ARG A 155 -7.71 4.44 4.07
CA ARG A 155 -9.18 4.46 4.14
C ARG A 155 -9.74 4.82 2.77
N LEU A 156 -10.73 4.09 2.31
CA LEU A 156 -11.50 4.44 1.12
C LEU A 156 -12.81 5.11 1.55
N SER A 157 -12.84 6.41 1.47
CA SER A 157 -14.01 7.22 1.77
C SER A 157 -14.89 7.39 0.55
N LYS A 158 -16.20 7.33 0.74
CA LYS A 158 -17.18 7.55 -0.34
C LYS A 158 -17.16 8.97 -0.89
N THR A 159 -16.73 9.93 -0.08
CA THR A 159 -16.76 11.37 -0.43
C THR A 159 -15.39 11.93 -0.78
N LYS A 160 -14.33 11.42 -0.14
CA LYS A 160 -12.95 11.92 -0.27
C LYS A 160 -12.04 11.00 -1.12
N GLY A 161 -12.47 9.76 -1.44
CA GLY A 161 -11.65 8.80 -2.16
C GLY A 161 -10.63 8.09 -1.26
N GLU A 162 -9.44 7.80 -1.79
CA GLU A 162 -8.36 7.13 -1.06
C GLU A 162 -7.65 8.11 -0.12
N ILE A 163 -7.57 7.77 1.16
CA ILE A 163 -6.92 8.55 2.21
C ILE A 163 -5.84 7.69 2.85
N TYR A 164 -4.60 8.04 2.61
CA TYR A 164 -3.44 7.34 3.18
C TYR A 164 -3.08 7.94 4.54
N TYR A 165 -2.70 7.10 5.49
CA TYR A 165 -2.30 7.53 6.82
C TYR A 165 -1.12 6.69 7.33
N ASP A 166 -0.41 7.24 8.31
CA ASP A 166 0.80 6.63 8.84
C ASP A 166 0.52 5.24 9.44
N PRO A 167 1.13 4.16 8.94
CA PRO A 167 1.00 2.82 9.50
C PRO A 167 1.33 2.74 11.00
N HIS A 168 2.15 3.65 11.50
CA HIS A 168 2.51 3.70 12.91
C HIS A 168 1.36 4.05 13.85
N LEU A 169 0.24 4.58 13.35
CA LEU A 169 -0.97 4.87 14.11
C LEU A 169 -1.76 3.63 14.50
N VAL A 170 -1.59 2.52 13.80
CA VAL A 170 -2.49 1.35 13.90
C VAL A 170 -1.81 0.03 14.29
N TRP A 171 -0.59 0.07 14.84
CA TRP A 171 0.02 -1.16 15.35
C TRP A 171 -0.77 -1.77 16.50
N MET A 172 -0.71 -3.09 16.63
CA MET A 172 -1.47 -3.85 17.63
C MET A 172 -1.17 -3.42 19.08
N ASP A 173 0.09 -3.14 19.39
CA ASP A 173 0.53 -2.77 20.75
C ASP A 173 0.50 -1.24 20.99
N GLY A 174 -0.10 -0.47 20.04
CA GLY A 174 -0.33 0.97 20.14
C GLY A 174 0.54 1.81 19.21
N ILE A 175 0.29 3.13 19.22
CA ILE A 175 0.93 4.09 18.33
C ILE A 175 2.46 4.00 18.45
N GLY A 176 3.12 3.91 17.30
CA GLY A 176 4.58 3.81 17.19
C GLY A 176 5.17 2.46 17.62
N ARG A 177 4.40 1.54 18.19
CA ARG A 177 4.89 0.25 18.71
C ARG A 177 4.73 -0.83 17.65
N VAL A 178 5.75 -1.01 16.79
CA VAL A 178 5.73 -2.06 15.78
C VAL A 178 5.57 -3.42 16.45
N THR A 179 4.56 -4.18 16.03
CA THR A 179 4.18 -5.46 16.64
C THR A 179 4.39 -6.59 15.66
N CYS A 180 5.33 -7.48 15.92
CA CYS A 180 5.53 -8.72 15.16
C CYS A 180 4.33 -9.66 15.31
N PHE A 181 3.96 -10.37 14.24
CA PHE A 181 2.98 -11.43 14.32
C PHE A 181 3.53 -12.63 15.11
N ASP A 182 2.77 -13.11 16.10
CA ASP A 182 3.03 -14.34 16.86
C ASP A 182 1.82 -15.26 16.75
N LYS A 183 1.97 -16.44 16.17
CA LYS A 183 0.92 -17.44 15.98
C LYS A 183 0.27 -17.95 17.28
N ASN A 184 0.98 -17.80 18.41
CA ASN A 184 0.52 -18.24 19.73
C ASN A 184 -0.25 -17.14 20.46
N LYS A 185 -0.26 -15.91 19.95
CA LYS A 185 -0.95 -14.76 20.54
C LYS A 185 -2.34 -14.61 19.93
N ARG A 186 -3.35 -14.33 20.75
CA ARG A 186 -4.65 -13.89 20.29
C ARG A 186 -4.63 -12.40 19.98
N TYR A 187 -5.24 -12.03 18.88
CA TYR A 187 -5.37 -10.64 18.44
C TYR A 187 -6.85 -10.29 18.34
N PRO A 188 -7.30 -9.17 18.92
CA PRO A 188 -8.66 -8.67 18.68
C PRO A 188 -8.80 -8.18 17.24
N ASP A 189 -9.99 -8.36 16.65
CA ASP A 189 -10.30 -7.88 15.30
C ASP A 189 -10.80 -6.43 15.31
N THR A 190 -11.23 -5.95 16.47
CA THR A 190 -11.72 -4.58 16.68
C THR A 190 -11.07 -3.96 17.93
N PRO A 191 -10.71 -2.67 17.89
CA PRO A 191 -10.64 -1.81 16.72
C PRO A 191 -9.61 -2.31 15.70
N PHE A 192 -9.69 -1.83 14.44
CA PHE A 192 -8.70 -2.18 13.42
C PHE A 192 -7.27 -1.88 13.90
N ARG A 193 -6.44 -2.92 13.88
CA ARG A 193 -5.02 -2.87 14.23
C ARG A 193 -4.24 -3.83 13.37
N THR A 194 -2.99 -3.50 13.10
CA THR A 194 -2.10 -4.27 12.23
C THR A 194 -0.94 -4.88 13.02
N THR A 195 -0.47 -6.04 12.57
CA THR A 195 0.86 -6.57 12.89
C THR A 195 1.83 -6.29 11.75
N TYR A 196 3.11 -6.36 12.03
CA TYR A 196 4.15 -6.12 11.03
C TYR A 196 3.98 -7.06 9.83
N PRO A 197 3.98 -6.55 8.59
CA PRO A 197 3.66 -7.33 7.40
C PRO A 197 4.80 -8.24 6.92
N VAL A 198 5.88 -8.34 7.70
CA VAL A 198 7.05 -9.16 7.38
C VAL A 198 7.38 -10.05 8.59
N VAL A 199 7.87 -11.26 8.32
CA VAL A 199 8.27 -12.19 9.40
C VAL A 199 9.40 -11.58 10.23
N CYS A 200 9.21 -11.53 11.55
CA CYS A 200 10.25 -11.22 12.51
C CYS A 200 11.02 -12.52 12.88
N LYS A 201 12.33 -12.43 13.09
CA LYS A 201 13.21 -13.58 13.35
C LYS A 201 13.44 -13.78 14.83
#